data_3778fdef272975371ec3b7780e29035c
#
_entry.id   3778fdef272975371ec3b7780e29035c
#
_cell.length_a   1.000
_cell.length_b   1.000
_cell.length_c   1.000
_cell.angle_alpha   90.00
_cell.angle_beta   90.00
_cell.angle_gamma   90.00
#
_symmetry.space_group_name_H-M   'P 1'
#
loop_
_entity.id
_entity.type
_entity.pdbx_description
1 polymer ?
#
loop_
_entity_poly.entity_id
_entity_poly.type
_entity_poly.pdbx_seq_one_letter_code
_entity_poly.pdbx_strand_id
1 'polypeptide(L)'
;MQQLAQDMRDMEELLLPLCESMMKWSSKNIYEDFQDAVQPVTALVSLLLNNKQVLAECGVEVEEAAVMGILEKIVQALEEKNELLLLDSIYYGYLPWVSAVREQIEQFLSRQEG
;
A
#
# COMPACT_ATOMS: atom_id res chain seq x y z
N MET A 1 -15.99 -5.80 3.43
CA MET A 1 -15.37 -4.56 3.96
C MET A 1 -14.47 -4.81 5.16
N GLN A 2 -14.90 -5.59 6.15
CA GLN A 2 -14.04 -5.91 7.30
C GLN A 2 -12.77 -6.64 6.89
N GLN A 3 -12.88 -7.61 6.00
CA GLN A 3 -11.72 -8.34 5.49
C GLN A 3 -10.77 -7.42 4.73
N LEU A 4 -11.32 -6.49 3.94
CA LEU A 4 -10.51 -5.53 3.20
C LEU A 4 -9.71 -4.62 4.14
N ALA A 5 -10.38 -4.12 5.21
CA ALA A 5 -9.70 -3.30 6.21
C ALA A 5 -8.57 -4.08 6.89
N GLN A 6 -8.81 -5.36 7.20
CA GLN A 6 -7.79 -6.22 7.80
C GLN A 6 -6.63 -6.46 6.82
N ASP A 7 -6.94 -6.70 5.54
CA ASP A 7 -5.90 -6.89 4.51
C ASP A 7 -5.00 -5.66 4.40
N MET A 8 -5.59 -4.47 4.55
CA MET A 8 -4.81 -3.22 4.49
C MET A 8 -3.94 -3.03 5.72
N ARG A 9 -4.42 -3.43 6.90
CA ARG A 9 -3.60 -3.43 8.11
C ARG A 9 -2.44 -4.41 8.00
N ASP A 10 -2.72 -5.60 7.46
CA ASP A 10 -1.69 -6.61 7.25
C ASP A 10 -0.61 -6.10 6.29
N MET A 11 -1.02 -5.34 5.26
CA MET A 11 -0.09 -4.72 4.32
C MET A 11 0.81 -3.70 5.02
N GLU A 12 0.25 -2.86 5.89
CA GLU A 12 1.02 -1.89 6.67
C GLU A 12 2.03 -2.61 7.57
N GLU A 13 1.61 -3.69 8.22
CA GLU A 13 2.48 -4.49 9.09
C GLU A 13 3.59 -5.20 8.32
N LEU A 14 3.33 -5.56 7.07
CA LEU A 14 4.34 -6.17 6.20
C LEU A 14 5.39 -5.15 5.76
N LEU A 15 4.96 -3.95 5.37
CA LEU A 15 5.84 -2.96 4.76
C LEU A 15 6.59 -2.08 5.76
N LEU A 16 6.01 -1.78 6.93
CA LEU A 16 6.68 -0.93 7.93
C LEU A 16 8.03 -1.48 8.38
N PRO A 17 8.16 -2.78 8.73
CA PRO A 17 9.47 -3.32 9.10
C PRO A 17 10.49 -3.26 7.97
N LEU A 18 10.05 -3.43 6.71
CA LEU A 18 10.93 -3.28 5.56
C LEU A 18 11.47 -1.86 5.45
N CYS A 19 10.59 -0.86 5.59
CA CYS A 19 11.00 0.54 5.56
C CYS A 19 11.94 0.88 6.72
N GLU A 20 11.68 0.36 7.91
CA GLU A 20 12.56 0.56 9.06
C GLU A 20 13.94 -0.05 8.83
N SER A 21 14.00 -1.23 8.24
CA SER A 21 15.27 -1.88 7.88
C SER A 21 16.05 -1.04 6.88
N MET A 22 15.35 -0.44 5.90
CA MET A 22 15.97 0.45 4.92
C MET A 22 16.57 1.69 5.59
N MET A 23 15.82 2.29 6.51
CA MET A 23 16.26 3.49 7.21
C MET A 23 17.47 3.23 8.12
N LYS A 24 17.53 2.04 8.70
CA LYS A 24 18.60 1.65 9.64
C LYS A 24 19.79 0.99 8.94
N TRP A 25 19.71 0.82 7.62
CA TRP A 25 20.75 0.13 6.82
C TRP A 25 21.02 -1.29 7.36
N SER A 26 20.02 -1.92 7.98
CA SER A 26 20.17 -3.24 8.59
C SER A 26 19.88 -4.40 7.64
N SER A 27 19.28 -4.14 6.49
CA SER A 27 19.04 -5.15 5.48
C SER A 27 20.20 -5.19 4.49
N LYS A 28 20.72 -6.40 4.24
CA LYS A 28 21.83 -6.58 3.28
C LYS A 28 21.34 -6.66 1.85
N ASN A 29 20.09 -7.08 1.64
CA ASN A 29 19.52 -7.18 0.30
C ASN A 29 18.05 -6.78 0.33
N ILE A 30 17.84 -5.48 0.33
CA ILE A 30 16.52 -4.90 0.44
C ILE A 30 15.64 -5.22 -0.75
N TYR A 31 16.25 -5.39 -1.93
CA TYR A 31 15.51 -5.71 -3.15
C TYR A 31 14.93 -7.12 -3.10
N GLU A 32 15.67 -8.08 -2.55
CA GLU A 32 15.15 -9.44 -2.34
C GLU A 32 14.02 -9.44 -1.31
N ASP A 33 14.23 -8.72 -0.19
CA ASP A 33 13.21 -8.62 0.85
C ASP A 33 11.93 -8.00 0.32
N PHE A 34 12.06 -6.97 -0.52
CA PHE A 34 10.90 -6.32 -1.10
C PHE A 34 10.25 -7.14 -2.21
N GLN A 35 10.99 -8.00 -2.90
CA GLN A 35 10.41 -8.86 -3.95
C GLN A 35 9.29 -9.75 -3.39
N ASP A 36 9.42 -10.20 -2.16
CA ASP A 36 8.38 -10.99 -1.51
C ASP A 36 7.11 -10.17 -1.24
N ALA A 37 7.24 -8.85 -1.17
CA ALA A 37 6.12 -7.95 -0.93
C ALA A 37 5.46 -7.46 -2.24
N VAL A 38 6.11 -7.60 -3.40
CA VAL A 38 5.59 -7.09 -4.67
C VAL A 38 4.23 -7.68 -5.00
N GLN A 39 4.07 -9.00 -4.87
CA GLN A 39 2.81 -9.66 -5.19
C GLN A 39 1.68 -9.23 -4.27
N PRO A 40 1.85 -9.22 -2.93
CA PRO A 40 0.81 -8.69 -2.04
C PRO A 40 0.46 -7.22 -2.32
N VAL A 41 1.45 -6.38 -2.61
CA VAL A 41 1.22 -4.97 -2.93
C VAL A 41 0.35 -4.83 -4.18
N THR A 42 0.71 -5.52 -5.26
CA THR A 42 -0.04 -5.44 -6.51
C THR A 42 -1.42 -6.10 -6.38
N ALA A 43 -1.53 -7.18 -5.62
CA ALA A 43 -2.80 -7.86 -5.39
C ALA A 43 -3.79 -6.96 -4.64
N LEU A 44 -3.34 -6.22 -3.63
CA LEU A 44 -4.19 -5.29 -2.90
C LEU A 44 -4.68 -4.17 -3.80
N VAL A 45 -3.80 -3.60 -4.61
CA VAL A 45 -4.17 -2.54 -5.56
C VAL A 45 -5.21 -3.06 -6.55
N SER A 46 -5.00 -4.25 -7.11
CA SER A 46 -5.95 -4.85 -8.04
C SER A 46 -7.31 -5.08 -7.39
N LEU A 47 -7.33 -5.55 -6.15
CA LEU A 47 -8.56 -5.76 -5.40
C LEU A 47 -9.31 -4.45 -5.21
N LEU A 48 -8.62 -3.38 -4.84
CA LEU A 48 -9.24 -2.08 -4.65
C LEU A 48 -9.77 -1.50 -5.96
N LEU A 49 -9.02 -1.60 -7.04
CA LEU A 49 -9.44 -1.09 -8.35
C LEU A 49 -10.62 -1.88 -8.91
N ASN A 50 -10.64 -3.20 -8.73
CA ASN A 50 -11.74 -4.04 -9.19
C ASN A 50 -13.04 -3.76 -8.41
N ASN A 51 -12.94 -3.22 -7.20
CA ASN A 51 -14.09 -2.88 -6.36
C ASN A 51 -14.29 -1.37 -6.23
N LYS A 52 -13.65 -0.60 -7.07
CA LYS A 52 -13.66 0.87 -7.02
C LYS A 52 -15.07 1.46 -6.98
N GLN A 53 -15.97 0.96 -7.81
CA GLN A 53 -17.33 1.48 -7.90
C GLN A 53 -18.11 1.18 -6.62
N VAL A 54 -18.01 -0.04 -6.10
CA VAL A 54 -18.68 -0.43 -4.85
C VAL A 54 -18.14 0.40 -3.69
N LEU A 55 -16.83 0.60 -3.65
CA LEU A 55 -16.20 1.40 -2.60
C LEU A 55 -16.66 2.86 -2.67
N ALA A 56 -16.79 3.43 -3.87
CA ALA A 56 -17.29 4.79 -4.05
C ALA A 56 -18.72 4.92 -3.51
N GLU A 57 -19.57 3.92 -3.71
CA GLU A 57 -20.93 3.89 -3.17
C GLU A 57 -20.94 3.88 -1.65
N CYS A 58 -19.88 3.36 -1.03
CA CYS A 58 -19.72 3.35 0.43
C CYS A 58 -19.00 4.60 0.97
N GLY A 59 -18.70 5.55 0.11
CA GLY A 59 -17.99 6.77 0.49
C GLY A 59 -16.48 6.62 0.57
N VAL A 60 -15.94 5.55 -0.03
CA VAL A 60 -14.50 5.29 -0.05
C VAL A 60 -13.97 5.61 -1.44
N GLU A 61 -13.13 6.65 -1.55
CA GLU A 61 -12.54 7.05 -2.83
C GLU A 61 -11.21 6.36 -3.04
N VAL A 62 -11.07 5.71 -4.20
CA VAL A 62 -9.81 5.11 -4.63
C VAL A 62 -9.35 5.83 -5.90
N GLU A 63 -8.31 6.65 -5.77
CA GLU A 63 -7.77 7.41 -6.88
C GLU A 63 -6.81 6.54 -7.70
N GLU A 64 -7.30 6.05 -8.82
CA GLU A 64 -6.53 5.15 -9.69
C GLU A 64 -5.25 5.80 -10.20
N ALA A 65 -5.33 7.04 -10.67
CA ALA A 65 -4.15 7.75 -11.20
C ALA A 65 -3.06 7.90 -10.12
N ALA A 66 -3.45 8.18 -8.88
CA ALA A 66 -2.50 8.34 -7.78
C ALA A 66 -1.77 7.04 -7.48
N VAL A 67 -2.51 5.92 -7.35
CA VAL A 67 -1.90 4.64 -7.02
C VAL A 67 -1.07 4.10 -8.17
N MET A 68 -1.50 4.31 -9.42
CA MET A 68 -0.72 3.88 -10.58
C MET A 68 0.60 4.63 -10.66
N GLY A 69 0.60 5.93 -10.34
CA GLY A 69 1.82 6.71 -10.27
C GLY A 69 2.79 6.19 -9.19
N ILE A 70 2.25 5.80 -8.04
CA ILE A 70 3.04 5.20 -6.96
C ILE A 70 3.67 3.89 -7.41
N LEU A 71 2.89 3.01 -8.05
CA LEU A 71 3.38 1.72 -8.55
C LEU A 71 4.47 1.89 -9.60
N GLU A 72 4.32 2.87 -10.49
CA GLU A 72 5.35 3.17 -11.49
C GLU A 72 6.67 3.57 -10.85
N LYS A 73 6.63 4.37 -9.79
CA LYS A 73 7.83 4.77 -9.05
C LYS A 73 8.48 3.57 -8.36
N ILE A 74 7.69 2.65 -7.80
CA ILE A 74 8.22 1.44 -7.19
C ILE A 74 8.93 0.59 -8.22
N VAL A 75 8.31 0.36 -9.39
CA VAL A 75 8.91 -0.41 -10.47
C VAL A 75 10.21 0.25 -10.94
N GLN A 76 10.20 1.56 -11.13
CA GLN A 76 11.38 2.32 -11.52
C GLN A 76 12.51 2.16 -10.50
N ALA A 77 12.19 2.26 -9.21
CA ALA A 77 13.16 2.09 -8.14
C ALA A 77 13.80 0.71 -8.16
N LEU A 78 13.00 -0.33 -8.42
CA LEU A 78 13.50 -1.70 -8.52
C LEU A 78 14.39 -1.90 -9.74
N GLU A 79 13.99 -1.35 -10.89
CA GLU A 79 14.77 -1.45 -12.12
C GLU A 79 16.10 -0.71 -12.02
N GLU A 80 16.11 0.45 -11.40
CA GLU A 80 17.30 1.28 -11.24
C GLU A 80 18.12 0.93 -10.01
N LYS A 81 17.63 0.04 -9.17
CA LYS A 81 18.22 -0.32 -7.88
C LYS A 81 18.46 0.94 -7.02
N ASN A 82 17.47 1.81 -6.98
CA ASN A 82 17.52 3.07 -6.25
C ASN A 82 16.80 2.92 -4.91
N GLU A 83 17.57 2.70 -3.85
CA GLU A 83 17.04 2.47 -2.50
C GLU A 83 16.24 3.67 -1.97
N LEU A 84 16.74 4.88 -2.21
CA LEU A 84 16.06 6.10 -1.75
C LEU A 84 14.71 6.27 -2.42
N LEU A 85 14.65 6.02 -3.74
CA LEU A 85 13.39 6.11 -4.48
C LEU A 85 12.42 5.03 -4.02
N LEU A 86 12.91 3.82 -3.75
CA LEU A 86 12.08 2.72 -3.26
C LEU A 86 11.49 3.07 -1.90
N LEU A 87 12.32 3.54 -0.97
CA LEU A 87 11.88 3.94 0.36
C LEU A 87 10.85 5.07 0.28
N ASP A 88 11.13 6.09 -0.52
CA ASP A 88 10.23 7.24 -0.70
C ASP A 88 8.88 6.80 -1.28
N SER A 89 8.90 5.94 -2.30
CA SER A 89 7.68 5.47 -2.95
C SER A 89 6.81 4.63 -2.04
N ILE A 90 7.41 3.85 -1.13
CA ILE A 90 6.66 3.00 -0.20
C ILE A 90 6.26 3.80 1.04
N TYR A 91 7.21 4.39 1.73
CA TYR A 91 6.98 5.02 3.03
C TYR A 91 6.18 6.31 2.92
N TYR A 92 6.47 7.15 1.92
CA TYR A 92 5.79 8.43 1.72
C TYR A 92 4.72 8.40 0.63
N GLY A 93 4.60 7.32 -0.12
CA GLY A 93 3.59 7.18 -1.16
C GLY A 93 2.56 6.10 -0.88
N TYR A 94 2.98 4.85 -0.92
CA TYR A 94 2.08 3.70 -0.84
C TYR A 94 1.43 3.56 0.55
N LEU A 95 2.22 3.60 1.61
CA LEU A 95 1.71 3.44 2.98
C LEU A 95 0.70 4.52 3.37
N PRO A 96 0.96 5.83 3.12
CA PRO A 96 -0.05 6.84 3.40
C PRO A 96 -1.33 6.65 2.60
N TRP A 97 -1.22 6.19 1.34
CA TRP A 97 -2.38 5.90 0.51
C TRP A 97 -3.21 4.74 1.09
N VAL A 98 -2.56 3.64 1.46
CA VAL A 98 -3.23 2.49 2.10
C VAL A 98 -3.91 2.92 3.39
N SER A 99 -3.20 3.68 4.23
CA SER A 99 -3.71 4.17 5.50
C SER A 99 -4.96 5.05 5.32
N ALA A 100 -4.92 5.96 4.33
CA ALA A 100 -6.05 6.85 4.05
C ALA A 100 -7.29 6.06 3.58
N VAL A 101 -7.10 5.09 2.69
CA VAL A 101 -8.20 4.25 2.21
C VAL A 101 -8.75 3.39 3.37
N ARG A 102 -7.87 2.81 4.18
CA ARG A 102 -8.27 2.01 5.34
C ARG A 102 -9.10 2.83 6.32
N GLU A 103 -8.71 4.05 6.61
CA GLU A 103 -9.46 4.94 7.51
C GLU A 103 -10.86 5.20 6.99
N GLN A 104 -11.03 5.43 5.69
CA GLN A 104 -12.34 5.61 5.08
C GLN A 104 -13.21 4.37 5.22
N ILE A 105 -12.62 3.18 5.02
CA ILE A 105 -13.34 1.92 5.18
C ILE A 105 -13.76 1.72 6.65
N GLU A 106 -12.88 1.99 7.58
CA GLU A 106 -13.17 1.87 9.01
C GLU A 106 -14.26 2.84 9.47
N GLN A 107 -14.26 4.06 8.93
CA GLN A 107 -15.33 5.03 9.20
C GLN A 107 -16.66 4.53 8.68
N PHE A 108 -16.69 3.96 7.48
CA PHE A 108 -17.90 3.37 6.92
C PHE A 108 -18.41 2.23 7.80
N LEU A 109 -17.54 1.32 8.23
CA LEU A 109 -17.92 0.21 9.10
C LEU A 109 -18.45 0.68 10.45
N SER A 110 -17.84 1.71 11.01
CA SER A 110 -18.28 2.32 12.28
C SER A 110 -19.71 2.87 12.17
N ARG A 111 -20.03 3.51 11.05
CA ARG A 111 -21.39 4.04 10.81
C ARG A 111 -22.41 2.92 10.68
N GLN A 112 -22.02 1.76 10.15
CA GLN A 112 -22.91 0.61 10.01
C GLN A 112 -23.23 -0.03 11.36
N GLU A 113 -22.29 0.01 12.31
CA GLU A 113 -22.45 -0.55 13.63
C GLU A 113 -23.22 0.39 14.57
N GLY A 114 -23.19 1.67 14.29
CA GLY A 114 -23.84 2.69 15.08
C GLY A 114 -25.18 3.07 14.57
#